data_9bcc6c1e97edc7da3fe00509e6a43580
#
_entry.id   9bcc6c1e97edc7da3fe00509e6a43580
#
_cell.length_a   1.000
_cell.length_b   1.000
_cell.length_c   1.000
_cell.angle_alpha   90.00
_cell.angle_beta   90.00
_cell.angle_gamma   90.00
#
_symmetry.space_group_name_H-M   'P 1'
#
loop_
_entity.id
_entity.type
_entity.pdbx_description
1 polymer ?
#
loop_
_entity_poly.entity_id
_entity_poly.type
_entity_poly.pdbx_seq_one_letter_code
_entity_poly.pdbx_strand_id
1 'polypeptide(L)'
;DEGSGLIRAVLTTPANVNDTTPADELIRGDEAVVWADAAYDTHARRARLKAEGKKPRIARRPNRHHPELPPRLKRYNLLISRRRATVETTFATLKRRMRLTYIRYVGLMKASGQILLASIAFNMRKWAAIAA
;
A
#
# COMPACT_ATOMS: atom_id res chain seq x y z
N ASP A 1 7.16 -2.92 -2.86
CA ASP A 1 8.23 -2.20 -3.57
C ASP A 1 7.89 -2.01 -5.06
N GLU A 2 8.09 -0.79 -5.60
CA GLU A 2 7.73 -0.47 -7.00
C GLU A 2 8.63 -1.18 -8.01
N GLY A 3 9.92 -1.30 -7.70
CA GLY A 3 10.91 -1.86 -8.63
C GLY A 3 10.82 -3.38 -8.76
N SER A 4 10.89 -4.08 -7.65
CA SER A 4 10.88 -5.55 -7.62
C SER A 4 9.47 -6.15 -7.56
N GLY A 5 8.48 -5.40 -7.12
CA GLY A 5 7.14 -5.89 -6.79
C GLY A 5 7.08 -6.78 -5.56
N LEU A 6 8.13 -6.79 -4.73
CA LEU A 6 8.17 -7.53 -3.47
C LEU A 6 7.40 -6.81 -2.37
N ILE A 7 6.85 -7.57 -1.44
CA ILE A 7 6.24 -7.05 -0.22
C ILE A 7 7.36 -6.81 0.79
N ARG A 8 7.60 -5.55 1.17
CA ARG A 8 8.68 -5.16 2.07
C ARG A 8 8.27 -5.11 3.54
N ALA A 9 7.02 -4.79 3.81
CA ALA A 9 6.47 -4.72 5.14
C ALA A 9 5.00 -5.13 5.14
N VAL A 10 4.56 -5.73 6.23
CA VAL A 10 3.16 -6.12 6.47
C VAL A 10 2.81 -5.72 7.88
N LEU A 11 1.67 -5.09 8.05
CA LEU A 11 1.10 -4.77 9.34
C LEU A 11 -0.32 -5.30 9.40
N THR A 12 -0.66 -5.98 10.48
CA THR A 12 -2.00 -6.51 10.72
C THR A 12 -2.59 -5.80 11.94
N THR A 13 -3.74 -5.20 11.75
CA THR A 13 -4.46 -4.49 12.81
C THR A 13 -5.82 -5.14 13.06
N PRO A 14 -6.43 -4.96 14.24
CA PRO A 14 -7.82 -5.32 14.47
C PRO A 14 -8.75 -4.59 13.51
N ALA A 15 -9.88 -5.21 13.18
CA ALA A 15 -10.84 -4.70 12.18
C ALA A 15 -11.44 -3.32 12.51
N ASN A 16 -11.41 -2.91 13.77
CA ASN A 16 -11.86 -1.60 14.23
C ASN A 16 -10.83 -0.48 14.07
N VAL A 17 -9.60 -0.80 13.67
CA VAL A 17 -8.55 0.19 13.40
C VAL A 17 -8.60 0.60 11.94
N ASN A 18 -8.69 1.91 11.69
CA ASN A 18 -8.68 2.43 10.32
C ASN A 18 -7.28 2.25 9.70
N ASP A 19 -7.22 1.69 8.50
CA ASP A 19 -5.99 1.38 7.76
C ASP A 19 -5.07 2.60 7.57
N THR A 20 -5.64 3.80 7.57
CA THR A 20 -4.84 5.03 7.41
C THR A 20 -4.06 5.41 8.66
N THR A 21 -4.45 4.91 9.84
CA THR A 21 -3.80 5.24 11.12
C THR A 21 -2.39 4.65 11.19
N PRO A 22 -2.19 3.34 11.00
CA PRO A 22 -0.87 2.72 11.10
C PRO A 22 -0.07 2.78 9.78
N ALA A 23 -0.60 3.43 8.74
CA ALA A 23 0.03 3.42 7.41
C ALA A 23 1.46 3.97 7.42
N ASP A 24 1.76 4.88 8.33
CA ASP A 24 3.07 5.50 8.45
C ASP A 24 4.14 4.54 9.00
N GLU A 25 3.74 3.50 9.73
CA GLU A 25 4.63 2.45 10.24
C GLU A 25 5.14 1.53 9.11
N LEU A 26 4.47 1.52 7.98
CA LEU A 26 4.89 0.76 6.79
C LEU A 26 6.01 1.45 6.01
N ILE A 27 6.31 2.71 6.31
CA ILE A 27 7.35 3.50 5.66
C ILE A 27 8.67 3.24 6.39
N ARG A 28 9.60 2.56 5.73
CA ARG A 28 10.86 2.09 6.35
C ARG A 28 11.97 3.14 6.41
N GLY A 29 11.84 4.24 5.68
CA GLY A 29 12.78 5.35 5.70
C GLY A 29 13.65 5.47 4.45
N ASP A 30 13.88 4.40 3.72
CA ASP A 30 14.71 4.34 2.52
C ASP A 30 13.95 4.58 1.20
N GLU A 31 12.64 4.83 1.28
CA GLU A 31 11.83 5.12 0.10
C GLU A 31 12.06 6.55 -0.41
N ALA A 32 12.38 6.70 -1.69
CA ALA A 32 12.41 8.01 -2.35
C ALA A 32 11.02 8.53 -2.69
N VAL A 33 10.06 7.63 -2.92
CA VAL A 33 8.69 7.95 -3.34
C VAL A 33 7.70 7.08 -2.57
N VAL A 34 6.62 7.69 -2.08
CA VAL A 34 5.50 6.98 -1.43
C VAL A 34 4.24 7.16 -2.27
N TRP A 35 3.72 6.04 -2.78
CA TRP A 35 2.48 6.00 -3.57
C TRP A 35 1.31 5.57 -2.71
N ALA A 36 0.25 6.36 -2.67
CA ALA A 36 -0.94 6.02 -1.91
C ALA A 36 -2.22 6.54 -2.59
N ASP A 37 -3.37 5.96 -2.20
CA ASP A 37 -4.65 6.47 -2.65
C ASP A 37 -5.09 7.72 -1.87
N ALA A 38 -6.24 8.26 -2.27
CA ALA A 38 -6.77 9.47 -1.69
C ALA A 38 -7.25 9.30 -0.23
N ALA A 39 -7.42 8.07 0.27
CA ALA A 39 -7.74 7.82 1.67
C ALA A 39 -6.60 8.26 2.61
N TYR A 40 -5.38 8.18 2.10
CA TYR A 40 -4.16 8.53 2.84
C TYR A 40 -3.75 10.00 2.68
N ASP A 41 -4.53 10.82 1.94
CA ASP A 41 -4.20 12.22 1.67
C ASP A 41 -4.51 13.12 2.87
N THR A 42 -3.53 13.33 3.73
CA THR A 42 -3.58 14.34 4.80
C THR A 42 -2.47 15.36 4.62
N HIS A 43 -2.74 16.60 5.02
CA HIS A 43 -1.75 17.67 4.95
C HIS A 43 -0.51 17.33 5.79
N ALA A 44 -0.72 16.84 7.02
CA ALA A 44 0.34 16.46 7.95
C ALA A 44 1.25 15.37 7.36
N ARG A 45 0.68 14.30 6.75
CA ARG A 45 1.45 13.23 6.13
C ARG A 45 2.29 13.73 4.97
N ARG A 46 1.73 14.60 4.12
CA ARG A 46 2.49 15.19 3.01
C ARG A 46 3.64 16.06 3.49
N ALA A 47 3.40 16.88 4.51
CA ALA A 47 4.42 17.75 5.09
C ALA A 47 5.57 16.92 5.69
N ARG A 48 5.22 15.88 6.47
CA ARG A 48 6.21 14.97 7.05
C ARG A 48 7.05 14.26 5.99
N LEU A 49 6.41 13.62 4.99
CA LEU A 49 7.13 12.94 3.93
C LEU A 49 8.08 13.88 3.17
N LYS A 50 7.68 15.12 2.92
CA LYS A 50 8.54 16.12 2.30
C LYS A 50 9.71 16.51 3.20
N ALA A 51 9.48 16.68 4.49
CA ALA A 51 10.54 16.99 5.47
C ALA A 51 11.57 15.85 5.55
N GLU A 52 11.14 14.59 5.36
CA GLU A 52 11.99 13.42 5.26
C GLU A 52 12.66 13.24 3.87
N GLY A 53 12.53 14.21 2.97
CA GLY A 53 13.10 14.14 1.61
C GLY A 53 12.36 13.21 0.65
N LYS A 54 11.23 12.66 1.05
CA LYS A 54 10.43 11.72 0.25
C LYS A 54 9.45 12.46 -0.66
N LYS A 55 9.13 11.88 -1.81
CA LYS A 55 8.13 12.43 -2.75
C LYS A 55 6.75 11.81 -2.47
N PRO A 56 5.77 12.53 -1.86
CA PRO A 56 4.44 12.01 -1.62
C PRO A 56 3.62 12.00 -2.92
N ARG A 57 3.46 10.84 -3.52
CA ARG A 57 2.60 10.58 -4.69
C ARG A 57 1.26 10.00 -4.24
N ILE A 58 0.52 10.79 -3.47
CA ILE A 58 -0.78 10.42 -2.92
C ILE A 58 -1.88 11.04 -3.78
N ALA A 59 -2.87 10.26 -4.18
CA ALA A 59 -3.99 10.76 -4.99
C ALA A 59 -4.75 11.87 -4.25
N ARG A 60 -5.33 12.79 -4.99
CA ARG A 60 -6.09 13.93 -4.45
C ARG A 60 -7.57 13.63 -4.41
N ARG A 61 -8.25 14.10 -3.36
CA ARG A 61 -9.71 14.11 -3.27
C ARG A 61 -10.28 15.47 -3.64
N PRO A 62 -11.48 15.51 -4.22
CA PRO A 62 -12.31 16.71 -4.16
C PRO A 62 -12.54 17.13 -2.71
N ASN A 63 -12.74 18.39 -2.48
CA ASN A 63 -13.10 18.93 -1.17
C ASN A 63 -14.39 19.76 -1.27
N ARG A 64 -14.92 20.20 -0.12
CA ARG A 64 -16.18 20.96 -0.06
C ARG A 64 -16.15 22.23 -0.92
N HIS A 65 -15.00 22.89 -1.04
CA HIS A 65 -14.83 24.13 -1.81
C HIS A 65 -14.54 23.86 -3.28
N HIS A 66 -14.01 22.68 -3.61
CA HIS A 66 -13.70 22.26 -4.98
C HIS A 66 -14.27 20.85 -5.19
N PRO A 67 -15.59 20.73 -5.49
CA PRO A 67 -16.26 19.45 -5.65
C PRO A 67 -15.76 18.66 -6.86
N GLU A 68 -15.17 19.35 -7.84
CA GLU A 68 -14.50 18.71 -8.98
C GLU A 68 -12.99 18.97 -8.96
N LEU A 69 -12.23 17.93 -9.33
CA LEU A 69 -10.80 18.06 -9.49
C LEU A 69 -10.48 18.73 -10.84
N PRO A 70 -9.58 19.72 -10.87
CA PRO A 70 -9.06 20.27 -12.11
C PRO A 70 -8.46 19.18 -13.02
N PRO A 71 -8.46 19.37 -14.36
CA PRO A 71 -7.94 18.38 -15.31
C PRO A 71 -6.51 17.93 -15.01
N ARG A 72 -5.66 18.82 -14.52
CA ARG A 72 -4.28 18.52 -14.09
C ARG A 72 -4.27 17.50 -12.94
N LEU A 73 -5.13 17.63 -11.93
CA LEU A 73 -5.21 16.71 -10.80
C LEU A 73 -5.89 15.40 -11.18
N LYS A 74 -6.84 15.41 -12.11
CA LYS A 74 -7.41 14.19 -12.68
C LYS A 74 -6.32 13.36 -13.39
N ARG A 75 -5.47 13.99 -14.22
CA ARG A 75 -4.31 13.34 -14.85
C ARG A 75 -3.29 12.81 -13.82
N TYR A 76 -3.00 13.60 -12.79
CA TYR A 76 -2.12 13.20 -11.70
C TYR A 76 -2.65 11.96 -10.99
N ASN A 77 -3.94 11.92 -10.64
CA ASN A 77 -4.57 10.75 -10.02
C ASN A 77 -4.54 9.51 -10.94
N LEU A 78 -4.72 9.69 -12.25
CA LEU A 78 -4.62 8.60 -13.22
C LEU A 78 -3.21 7.98 -13.24
N LEU A 79 -2.16 8.80 -13.18
CA LEU A 79 -0.78 8.31 -13.10
C LEU A 79 -0.54 7.51 -11.80
N ILE A 80 -1.04 8.00 -10.67
CA ILE A 80 -0.95 7.29 -9.39
C ILE A 80 -1.69 5.96 -9.46
N SER A 81 -2.92 5.94 -9.98
CA SER A 81 -3.71 4.73 -10.13
C SER A 81 -3.00 3.67 -10.96
N ARG A 82 -2.40 4.06 -12.09
CA ARG A 82 -1.61 3.14 -12.92
C ARG A 82 -0.43 2.53 -12.18
N ARG A 83 0.30 3.31 -11.38
CA ARG A 83 1.41 2.80 -10.57
C ARG A 83 0.92 1.86 -9.47
N ARG A 84 -0.23 2.16 -8.87
CA ARG A 84 -0.83 1.34 -7.83
C ARG A 84 -1.48 0.05 -8.33
N ALA A 85 -1.75 -0.10 -9.61
CA ALA A 85 -2.30 -1.33 -10.19
C ALA A 85 -1.44 -2.58 -9.86
N THR A 86 -0.14 -2.42 -9.68
CA THR A 86 0.76 -3.49 -9.20
C THR A 86 0.37 -4.01 -7.81
N VAL A 87 -0.09 -3.12 -6.93
CA VAL A 87 -0.54 -3.49 -5.58
C VAL A 87 -1.82 -4.33 -5.65
N GLU A 88 -2.75 -3.98 -6.53
CA GLU A 88 -3.99 -4.74 -6.75
C GLU A 88 -3.67 -6.14 -7.27
N THR A 89 -2.72 -6.27 -8.20
CA THR A 89 -2.22 -7.56 -8.71
C THR A 89 -1.60 -8.39 -7.57
N THR A 90 -0.85 -7.76 -6.68
CA THR A 90 -0.27 -8.40 -5.50
C THR A 90 -1.37 -8.95 -4.59
N PHE A 91 -2.37 -8.14 -4.24
CA PHE A 91 -3.50 -8.59 -3.42
C PHE A 91 -4.31 -9.70 -4.11
N ALA A 92 -4.55 -9.60 -5.41
CA ALA A 92 -5.22 -10.65 -6.17
C ALA A 92 -4.44 -11.97 -6.11
N THR A 93 -3.12 -11.93 -6.20
CA THR A 93 -2.25 -13.10 -6.08
C THR A 93 -2.28 -13.69 -4.68
N LEU A 94 -2.18 -12.87 -3.64
CA LEU A 94 -2.30 -13.31 -2.25
C LEU A 94 -3.64 -14.02 -2.01
N LYS A 95 -4.74 -13.43 -2.48
CA LYS A 95 -6.08 -14.03 -2.34
C LYS A 95 -6.22 -15.33 -3.12
N ARG A 96 -5.89 -15.34 -4.43
CA ARG A 96 -6.17 -16.47 -5.33
C ARG A 96 -5.16 -17.60 -5.19
N ARG A 97 -3.86 -17.30 -5.09
CA ARG A 97 -2.79 -18.31 -5.12
C ARG A 97 -2.28 -18.68 -3.72
N MET A 98 -2.26 -17.72 -2.79
CA MET A 98 -1.84 -17.96 -1.40
C MET A 98 -3.01 -18.25 -0.47
N ARG A 99 -4.24 -18.33 -1.01
CA ARG A 99 -5.48 -18.63 -0.28
C ARG A 99 -5.75 -17.66 0.90
N LEU A 100 -5.30 -16.40 0.78
CA LEU A 100 -5.53 -15.37 1.77
C LEU A 100 -6.89 -14.67 1.56
N THR A 101 -7.94 -15.46 1.27
CA THR A 101 -9.32 -14.96 1.11
C THR A 101 -10.03 -14.80 2.46
N TYR A 102 -9.58 -15.53 3.45
CA TYR A 102 -10.09 -15.47 4.82
C TYR A 102 -8.99 -15.84 5.83
N ILE A 103 -9.13 -15.34 7.04
CA ILE A 103 -8.26 -15.69 8.15
C ILE A 103 -8.78 -16.96 8.80
N ARG A 104 -7.94 -17.98 8.90
CA ARG A 104 -8.31 -19.30 9.45
C ARG A 104 -8.17 -19.38 10.95
N TYR A 105 -7.39 -18.49 11.54
CA TYR A 105 -7.03 -18.55 12.94
C TYR A 105 -7.71 -17.44 13.74
N VAL A 106 -8.05 -17.75 14.97
CA VAL A 106 -8.59 -16.79 15.93
C VAL A 106 -7.46 -16.09 16.66
N GLY A 107 -7.59 -14.78 16.81
CA GLY A 107 -6.63 -13.92 17.50
C GLY A 107 -5.62 -13.24 16.56
N LEU A 108 -5.28 -11.99 16.90
CA LEU A 108 -4.49 -11.10 16.05
C LEU A 108 -3.10 -11.68 15.73
N MET A 109 -2.44 -12.27 16.71
CA MET A 109 -1.09 -12.84 16.53
C MET A 109 -1.09 -13.98 15.51
N LYS A 110 -2.05 -14.89 15.59
CA LYS A 110 -2.16 -16.02 14.64
C LYS A 110 -2.61 -15.54 13.27
N ALA A 111 -3.51 -14.55 13.20
CA ALA A 111 -3.88 -13.90 11.95
C ALA A 111 -2.69 -13.23 11.27
N SER A 112 -1.89 -12.49 12.03
CA SER A 112 -0.65 -11.87 11.55
C SER A 112 0.33 -12.91 11.02
N GLY A 113 0.49 -14.03 11.71
CA GLY A 113 1.33 -15.15 11.26
C GLY A 113 0.88 -15.71 9.91
N GLN A 114 -0.43 -15.90 9.71
CA GLN A 114 -0.97 -16.35 8.41
C GLN A 114 -0.66 -15.36 7.28
N ILE A 115 -0.87 -14.07 7.52
CA ILE A 115 -0.62 -13.02 6.52
C ILE A 115 0.88 -12.93 6.21
N LEU A 116 1.74 -13.00 7.23
CA LEU A 116 3.19 -12.97 7.08
C LEU A 116 3.68 -14.16 6.24
N LEU A 117 3.25 -15.38 6.55
CA LEU A 117 3.61 -16.58 5.78
C LEU A 117 3.17 -16.49 4.32
N ALA A 118 1.95 -16.00 4.06
CA ALA A 118 1.47 -15.78 2.70
C ALA A 118 2.33 -14.74 1.96
N SER A 119 2.77 -13.69 2.64
CA SER A 119 3.64 -12.65 2.08
C SER A 119 5.04 -13.17 1.78
N ILE A 120 5.59 -14.03 2.64
CA ILE A 120 6.88 -14.71 2.41
C ILE A 120 6.77 -15.62 1.19
N ALA A 121 5.75 -16.46 1.11
CA ALA A 121 5.52 -17.35 -0.02
C ALA A 121 5.36 -16.57 -1.35
N PHE A 122 4.65 -15.42 -1.32
CA PHE A 122 4.55 -14.52 -2.45
C PHE A 122 5.93 -14.00 -2.87
N ASN A 123 6.73 -13.51 -1.92
CA ASN A 123 8.05 -12.97 -2.18
C ASN A 123 9.02 -14.03 -2.73
N MET A 124 9.03 -15.23 -2.18
CA MET A 124 9.84 -16.35 -2.68
C MET A 124 9.51 -16.68 -4.14
N ARG A 125 8.22 -16.77 -4.46
CA ARG A 125 7.76 -17.02 -5.82
C ARG A 125 8.14 -15.85 -6.77
N LYS A 126 7.99 -14.62 -6.31
CA LYS A 126 8.34 -13.44 -7.09
C LYS A 126 9.83 -13.38 -7.35
N TRP A 127 10.64 -13.68 -6.32
CA TRP A 127 12.09 -13.72 -6.42
C TRP A 127 12.54 -14.79 -7.42
N ALA A 128 12.01 -16.00 -7.33
CA ALA A 128 12.33 -17.07 -8.27
C ALA A 128 12.06 -16.65 -9.74
N ALA A 129 10.99 -15.87 -9.97
CA ALA A 129 10.68 -15.37 -11.31
C ALA A 129 11.58 -14.19 -11.76
N ILE A 130 12.23 -13.49 -10.85
CA ILE A 130 13.19 -12.41 -11.17
C ILE A 130 14.58 -13.01 -11.44
N ALA A 131 14.93 -14.11 -10.76
CA ALA A 131 16.22 -14.76 -10.87
C ALA A 131 16.32 -15.75 -12.05
N ALA A 132 15.21 -16.11 -12.66
CA ALA A 132 15.14 -16.98 -13.84
C ALA A 132 15.37 -16.20 -15.14
#